data_814121dfc8d8be829e5a27d3d27cea0d
#
_entry.id   814121dfc8d8be829e5a27d3d27cea0d
#
_cell.length_a   1.000
_cell.length_b   1.000
_cell.length_c   1.000
_cell.angle_alpha   90.00
_cell.angle_beta   90.00
_cell.angle_gamma   90.00
#
_symmetry.space_group_name_H-M   'P 1'
#
loop_
_entity.id
_entity.type
_entity.pdbx_description
1 polymer ?
#
loop_
_entity_poly.entity_id
_entity_poly.type
_entity_poly.pdbx_seq_one_letter_code
_entity_poly.pdbx_strand_id
1 'polypeptide(L)'
;MRFKNFEKFLPKGFVGHEKSTDYGDTLYIFQKDGKGLVRLEEEDDVAGVFWIMELSVSKDYRDEGLGTKLMGIAEVIAVYAGGTKLRLWVVEDSWMRDWYERLGFEDDGEEPQDGKITMTKII
;
A
#
# COMPACT_ATOMS: atom_id res chain seq x y z
N MET A 1 -8.82 -2.40 17.09
CA MET A 1 -8.25 -2.66 15.77
C MET A 1 -7.54 -1.40 15.27
N ARG A 2 -6.46 -1.57 14.56
CA ARG A 2 -5.58 -0.46 14.19
C ARG A 2 -6.21 0.52 13.20
N PHE A 3 -7.05 0.01 12.29
CA PHE A 3 -7.62 0.81 11.20
C PHE A 3 -9.07 1.22 11.46
N LYS A 4 -9.37 1.69 12.67
CA LYS A 4 -10.73 2.13 13.03
C LYS A 4 -11.29 3.14 12.02
N ASN A 5 -12.55 2.94 11.67
CA ASN A 5 -13.30 3.88 10.81
C ASN A 5 -12.72 4.07 9.42
N PHE A 6 -11.95 3.08 8.93
CA PHE A 6 -11.36 3.16 7.60
C PHE A 6 -12.43 3.26 6.50
N GLU A 7 -13.62 2.73 6.76
CA GLU A 7 -14.69 2.63 5.74
C GLU A 7 -15.09 4.00 5.19
N LYS A 8 -14.96 5.06 5.97
CA LYS A 8 -15.33 6.41 5.52
C LYS A 8 -14.43 6.94 4.40
N PHE A 9 -13.27 6.32 4.19
CA PHE A 9 -12.34 6.69 3.13
C PHE A 9 -12.49 5.84 1.87
N LEU A 10 -13.39 4.86 1.88
CA LEU A 10 -13.59 3.96 0.74
C LEU A 10 -14.56 4.59 -0.26
N PRO A 11 -14.11 4.85 -1.51
CA PRO A 11 -15.03 5.28 -2.55
C PRO A 11 -16.05 4.20 -2.89
N LYS A 12 -17.12 4.59 -3.56
CA LYS A 12 -18.11 3.64 -4.08
C LYS A 12 -17.41 2.58 -4.94
N GLY A 13 -17.76 1.31 -4.71
CA GLY A 13 -17.18 0.20 -5.46
C GLY A 13 -15.96 -0.42 -4.80
N PHE A 14 -15.53 0.12 -3.65
CA PHE A 14 -14.40 -0.42 -2.88
C PHE A 14 -14.88 -0.94 -1.54
N VAL A 15 -14.28 -2.02 -1.10
CA VAL A 15 -14.55 -2.62 0.21
C VAL A 15 -13.23 -2.86 0.92
N GLY A 16 -13.28 -2.88 2.24
CA GLY A 16 -12.13 -3.14 3.07
C GLY A 16 -12.43 -4.25 4.06
N HIS A 17 -11.39 -4.96 4.42
CA HIS A 17 -11.46 -6.01 5.43
C HIS A 17 -10.20 -5.95 6.29
N GLU A 18 -10.41 -5.70 7.57
CA GLU A 18 -9.30 -5.69 8.54
C GLU A 18 -9.21 -7.04 9.23
N LYS A 19 -7.99 -7.57 9.33
CA LYS A 19 -7.71 -8.87 9.95
C LYS A 19 -6.59 -8.72 10.95
N SER A 20 -6.78 -9.24 12.15
CA SER A 20 -5.72 -9.33 13.16
C SER A 20 -4.88 -10.57 12.91
N THR A 21 -3.57 -10.40 12.96
CA THR A 21 -2.59 -11.47 12.80
C THR A 21 -1.65 -11.47 13.99
N ASP A 22 -0.77 -12.49 14.09
CA ASP A 22 0.25 -12.54 15.13
C ASP A 22 1.26 -11.39 15.01
N TYR A 23 1.32 -10.73 13.86
CA TYR A 23 2.25 -9.63 13.58
C TYR A 23 1.56 -8.25 13.58
N GLY A 24 0.31 -8.18 14.00
CA GLY A 24 -0.47 -6.96 14.03
C GLY A 24 -1.67 -7.01 13.08
N ASP A 25 -2.29 -5.88 12.87
CA ASP A 25 -3.48 -5.78 12.02
C ASP A 25 -3.09 -5.49 10.58
N THR A 26 -3.74 -6.18 9.65
CA THR A 26 -3.60 -5.95 8.23
C THR A 26 -4.94 -5.52 7.63
N LEU A 27 -4.91 -4.55 6.73
CA LEU A 27 -6.10 -4.06 6.05
C LEU A 27 -6.01 -4.39 4.57
N TYR A 28 -7.00 -5.13 4.09
CA TYR A 28 -7.19 -5.40 2.67
C TYR A 28 -8.21 -4.42 2.11
N ILE A 29 -7.85 -3.72 1.05
CA ILE A 29 -8.74 -2.82 0.32
C ILE A 29 -8.84 -3.34 -1.10
N PHE A 30 -10.06 -3.63 -1.56
CA PHE A 30 -10.22 -4.20 -2.89
C PHE A 30 -11.47 -3.65 -3.58
N GLN A 31 -11.43 -3.69 -4.89
CA GLN A 31 -12.57 -3.33 -5.70
C GLN A 31 -13.58 -4.47 -5.71
N LYS A 32 -14.86 -4.16 -5.56
CA LYS A 32 -15.94 -5.15 -5.50
C LYS A 32 -15.94 -6.12 -6.67
N ASP A 33 -15.51 -5.67 -7.84
CA ASP A 33 -15.49 -6.52 -9.04
C ASP A 33 -14.26 -7.43 -9.12
N GLY A 34 -13.40 -7.41 -8.09
CA GLY A 34 -12.23 -8.27 -8.04
C GLY A 34 -11.09 -7.86 -8.96
N LYS A 35 -11.09 -6.60 -9.43
CA LYS A 35 -10.10 -6.10 -10.40
C LYS A 35 -8.81 -5.63 -9.77
N GLY A 36 -8.80 -5.35 -8.48
CA GLY A 36 -7.61 -4.86 -7.81
C GLY A 36 -7.69 -4.94 -6.30
N LEU A 37 -6.50 -4.98 -5.69
CA LEU A 37 -6.32 -5.16 -4.24
C LEU A 37 -5.08 -4.40 -3.80
N VAL A 38 -5.13 -3.75 -2.64
CA VAL A 38 -3.96 -3.28 -1.91
C VAL A 38 -4.05 -3.76 -0.47
N ARG A 39 -2.90 -4.13 0.11
CA ARG A 39 -2.81 -4.57 1.49
C ARG A 39 -1.88 -3.64 2.27
N LEU A 40 -2.38 -3.12 3.38
CA LEU A 40 -1.70 -2.13 4.22
C LEU A 40 -1.48 -2.69 5.63
N GLU A 41 -0.26 -2.55 6.15
CA GLU A 41 0.07 -2.95 7.53
C GLU A 41 0.93 -1.88 8.19
N GLU A 42 0.80 -1.70 9.50
CA GLU A 42 1.75 -0.89 10.26
C GLU A 42 2.98 -1.74 10.59
N GLU A 43 4.17 -1.14 10.50
CA GLU A 43 5.39 -1.83 10.88
C GLU A 43 5.37 -2.17 12.37
N ASP A 44 5.74 -3.41 12.69
CA ASP A 44 5.77 -3.88 14.07
C ASP A 44 6.79 -3.06 14.89
N ASP A 45 6.37 -2.65 16.08
CA ASP A 45 7.19 -1.87 17.03
C ASP A 45 7.69 -0.51 16.54
N VAL A 46 7.21 -0.03 15.37
CA VAL A 46 7.58 1.29 14.85
C VAL A 46 6.33 2.08 14.50
N ALA A 47 5.93 2.98 15.39
CA ALA A 47 4.74 3.79 15.17
C ALA A 47 4.87 4.71 13.94
N GLY A 48 3.81 4.82 13.16
CA GLY A 48 3.73 5.75 12.05
C GLY A 48 4.34 5.26 10.74
N VAL A 49 4.96 4.08 10.73
CA VAL A 49 5.49 3.48 9.49
C VAL A 49 4.53 2.42 9.00
N PHE A 50 3.99 2.60 7.82
CA PHE A 50 3.04 1.67 7.21
C PHE A 50 3.66 1.07 5.95
N TRP A 51 3.37 -0.21 5.71
CA TRP A 51 3.85 -0.95 4.55
C TRP A 51 2.71 -1.25 3.59
N ILE A 52 2.97 -1.02 2.32
CA ILE A 52 2.17 -1.59 1.24
C ILE A 52 2.73 -2.99 1.01
N MET A 53 2.04 -3.99 1.55
CA MET A 53 2.49 -5.38 1.51
C MET A 53 2.17 -6.05 0.19
N GLU A 54 1.13 -5.57 -0.47
CA GLU A 54 0.70 -6.11 -1.75
C GLU A 54 -0.07 -5.04 -2.52
N LEU A 55 0.20 -4.92 -3.81
CA LEU A 55 -0.63 -4.19 -4.74
C LEU A 55 -0.79 -5.06 -5.98
N SER A 56 -2.02 -5.40 -6.30
CA SER A 56 -2.34 -6.28 -7.41
C SER A 56 -3.48 -5.69 -8.22
N VAL A 57 -3.29 -5.57 -9.53
CA VAL A 57 -4.34 -5.12 -10.45
C VAL A 57 -4.43 -6.15 -11.57
N SER A 58 -5.64 -6.58 -11.85
CA SER A 58 -5.90 -7.55 -12.91
C SER A 58 -5.34 -7.04 -14.24
N LYS A 59 -4.71 -7.92 -14.99
CA LYS A 59 -3.99 -7.59 -16.23
C LYS A 59 -4.83 -6.75 -17.20
N ASP A 60 -6.12 -7.06 -17.34
CA ASP A 60 -7.02 -6.39 -18.27
C ASP A 60 -7.42 -4.98 -17.81
N TYR A 61 -7.04 -4.57 -16.59
CA TYR A 61 -7.45 -3.31 -15.99
C TYR A 61 -6.27 -2.44 -15.54
N ARG A 62 -5.05 -2.78 -15.97
CA ARG A 62 -3.83 -2.11 -15.47
C ARG A 62 -3.69 -0.66 -15.92
N ASP A 63 -4.17 -0.30 -17.07
CA ASP A 63 -3.99 1.05 -17.62
C ASP A 63 -5.20 1.96 -17.34
N GLU A 64 -6.07 1.58 -16.41
CA GLU A 64 -7.28 2.35 -16.07
C GLU A 64 -7.13 3.22 -14.82
N GLY A 65 -5.93 3.34 -14.26
CA GLY A 65 -5.69 4.14 -13.06
C GLY A 65 -6.12 3.51 -11.76
N LEU A 66 -6.50 2.23 -11.77
CA LEU A 66 -6.97 1.53 -10.57
C LEU A 66 -5.86 1.39 -9.53
N GLY A 67 -4.63 1.07 -9.95
CA GLY A 67 -3.49 0.97 -9.04
C GLY A 67 -3.21 2.29 -8.34
N THR A 68 -3.23 3.40 -9.07
CA THR A 68 -3.05 4.74 -8.52
C THR A 68 -4.15 5.06 -7.52
N LYS A 69 -5.39 4.69 -7.82
CA LYS A 69 -6.52 4.91 -6.92
C LYS A 69 -6.39 4.10 -5.64
N LEU A 70 -6.02 2.82 -5.74
CA LEU A 70 -5.80 1.96 -4.57
C LEU A 70 -4.68 2.50 -3.69
N MET A 71 -3.56 2.94 -4.27
CA MET A 71 -2.47 3.55 -3.53
C MET A 71 -2.90 4.82 -2.83
N GLY A 72 -3.71 5.65 -3.50
CA GLY A 72 -4.25 6.86 -2.88
C GLY A 72 -5.16 6.59 -1.70
N ILE A 73 -6.02 5.59 -1.79
CA ILE A 73 -6.89 5.17 -0.68
C ILE A 73 -6.04 4.69 0.50
N ALA A 74 -5.05 3.84 0.23
CA ALA A 74 -4.16 3.32 1.27
C ALA A 74 -3.41 4.46 1.98
N GLU A 75 -2.91 5.44 1.22
CA GLU A 75 -2.21 6.58 1.80
C GLU A 75 -3.11 7.40 2.72
N VAL A 76 -4.32 7.71 2.29
CA VAL A 76 -5.27 8.48 3.11
C VAL A 76 -5.57 7.73 4.41
N ILE A 77 -5.80 6.44 4.34
CA ILE A 77 -6.07 5.62 5.53
C ILE A 77 -4.84 5.57 6.44
N ALA A 78 -3.64 5.42 5.89
CA ALA A 78 -2.40 5.43 6.68
C ALA A 78 -2.22 6.77 7.41
N VAL A 79 -2.43 7.89 6.73
CA VAL A 79 -2.36 9.23 7.34
C VAL A 79 -3.36 9.36 8.48
N TYR A 80 -4.60 8.95 8.26
CA TYR A 80 -5.64 8.99 9.29
C TYR A 80 -5.28 8.14 10.50
N ALA A 81 -4.60 7.02 10.27
CA ALA A 81 -4.14 6.12 11.34
C ALA A 81 -2.85 6.61 12.03
N GLY A 82 -2.38 7.82 11.71
CA GLY A 82 -1.18 8.39 12.31
C GLY A 82 0.10 8.10 11.55
N GLY A 83 0.00 7.65 10.31
CA GLY A 83 1.16 7.33 9.49
C GLY A 83 1.93 8.55 9.05
N THR A 84 3.27 8.43 9.07
CA THR A 84 4.19 9.45 8.58
C THR A 84 5.01 8.97 7.39
N LYS A 85 5.06 7.66 7.17
CA LYS A 85 5.79 7.03 6.07
C LYS A 85 5.02 5.85 5.52
N LEU A 86 5.06 5.70 4.19
CA LEU A 86 4.68 4.47 3.49
C LEU A 86 5.94 3.84 2.93
N ARG A 87 6.09 2.54 3.11
CA ARG A 87 7.22 1.77 2.59
C ARG A 87 6.71 0.60 1.76
N LEU A 88 7.53 0.15 0.84
CA LEU A 88 7.23 -1.03 0.02
C LEU A 88 8.50 -1.66 -0.51
N TRP A 89 8.39 -2.92 -0.95
CA TRP A 89 9.44 -3.60 -1.70
C TRP A 89 9.09 -3.64 -3.17
N VAL A 90 10.08 -3.47 -4.03
CA VAL A 90 9.90 -3.54 -5.48
C VAL A 90 11.14 -4.14 -6.11
N VAL A 91 10.97 -4.87 -7.21
CA VAL A 91 12.08 -5.41 -7.97
C VAL A 91 12.91 -4.25 -8.52
N GLU A 92 14.22 -4.25 -8.27
CA GLU A 92 15.12 -3.14 -8.57
C GLU A 92 15.09 -2.73 -10.04
N ASP A 93 15.17 -3.68 -10.94
CA ASP A 93 15.18 -3.43 -12.39
C ASP A 93 13.80 -3.73 -12.98
N SER A 94 12.79 -2.93 -12.61
CA SER A 94 11.44 -3.14 -13.10
C SER A 94 10.74 -1.82 -13.44
N TRP A 95 9.73 -1.89 -14.33
CA TRP A 95 8.90 -0.74 -14.64
C TRP A 95 8.09 -0.29 -13.41
N MET A 96 7.84 -1.19 -12.47
CA MET A 96 7.13 -0.86 -11.22
C MET A 96 7.91 0.16 -10.40
N ARG A 97 9.25 0.07 -10.37
CA ARG A 97 10.09 1.03 -9.68
C ARG A 97 9.83 2.44 -10.21
N ASP A 98 9.86 2.62 -11.52
CA ASP A 98 9.61 3.93 -12.13
C ASP A 98 8.20 4.43 -11.82
N TRP A 99 7.23 3.53 -11.81
CA TRP A 99 5.84 3.86 -11.50
C TRP A 99 5.70 4.34 -10.06
N TYR A 100 6.34 3.66 -9.10
CA TYR A 100 6.33 4.11 -7.70
C TYR A 100 7.07 5.43 -7.52
N GLU A 101 8.15 5.67 -8.25
CA GLU A 101 8.84 6.96 -8.21
C GLU A 101 7.90 8.09 -8.63
N ARG A 102 7.09 7.89 -9.65
CA ARG A 102 6.09 8.88 -10.09
C ARG A 102 5.01 9.13 -9.04
N LEU A 103 4.77 8.17 -8.16
CA LEU A 103 3.83 8.32 -7.04
C LEU A 103 4.47 8.98 -5.81
N GLY A 104 5.76 9.30 -5.86
CA GLY A 104 6.46 10.00 -4.80
C GLY A 104 7.32 9.12 -3.91
N PHE A 105 7.50 7.85 -4.25
CA PHE A 105 8.40 6.96 -3.50
C PHE A 105 9.84 7.14 -3.94
N GLU A 106 10.75 7.02 -2.99
CA GLU A 106 12.19 7.10 -3.24
C GLU A 106 12.89 5.87 -2.70
N ASP A 107 13.96 5.44 -3.39
CA ASP A 107 14.83 4.36 -2.92
C ASP A 107 15.45 4.77 -1.58
N ASP A 108 15.36 3.91 -0.58
CA ASP A 108 15.92 4.18 0.75
C ASP A 108 17.45 4.14 0.79
N GLY A 109 18.10 3.61 -0.25
CA GLY A 109 19.54 3.42 -0.27
C GLY A 109 20.01 2.20 0.49
N GLU A 110 19.09 1.36 0.99
CA GLU A 110 19.43 0.11 1.65
C GLU A 110 19.93 -0.91 0.62
N GLU A 111 20.78 -1.85 1.06
CA GLU A 111 21.24 -2.94 0.21
C GLU A 111 20.06 -3.74 -0.34
N PRO A 112 20.00 -3.96 -1.67
CA PRO A 112 18.97 -4.83 -2.23
C PRO A 112 19.03 -6.24 -1.65
N GLN A 113 17.86 -6.83 -1.42
CA GLN A 113 17.74 -8.20 -0.93
C GLN A 113 16.90 -9.01 -1.93
N ASP A 114 17.47 -10.08 -2.45
CA ASP A 114 16.81 -10.93 -3.45
C ASP A 114 16.34 -10.13 -4.68
N GLY A 115 17.14 -9.14 -5.10
CA GLY A 115 16.81 -8.29 -6.25
C GLY A 115 15.74 -7.25 -5.98
N LYS A 116 15.33 -7.06 -4.73
CA LYS A 116 14.31 -6.08 -4.34
C LYS A 116 14.91 -4.95 -3.52
N ILE A 117 14.43 -3.75 -3.77
CA ILE A 117 14.79 -2.57 -2.99
C ILE A 117 13.61 -2.14 -2.13
N THR A 118 13.91 -1.40 -1.08
CA THR A 118 12.89 -0.74 -0.25
C THR A 118 12.73 0.69 -0.71
N MET A 119 11.50 1.11 -0.94
CA MET A 119 11.17 2.50 -1.28
C MET A 119 10.29 3.09 -0.20
N THR A 120 10.42 4.39 0.04
CA THR A 120 9.67 5.11 1.07
C THR A 120 9.09 6.39 0.51
N LYS A 121 7.86 6.68 0.91
CA LYS A 121 7.21 7.96 0.67
C LYS A 121 6.85 8.60 2.02
N ILE A 122 7.22 9.86 2.20
CA ILE A 122 6.80 10.65 3.37
C ILE A 122 5.36 11.11 3.12
N ILE A 123 4.51 10.88 4.09
CA ILE A 123 3.08 11.19 3.97
C ILE A 123 2.59 12.14 5.06
#